data_86a731e7367f1f8a63327bcdadfc0fd1
#
_entry.id   86a731e7367f1f8a63327bcdadfc0fd1
#
_cell.length_a   1.000
_cell.length_b   1.000
_cell.length_c   1.000
_cell.angle_alpha   90.00
_cell.angle_beta   90.00
_cell.angle_gamma   90.00
#
_symmetry.space_group_name_H-M   'P 1'
#
loop_
_entity.id
_entity.type
_entity.pdbx_description
1 polymer ?
#
loop_
_entity_poly.entity_id
_entity_poly.type
_entity_poly.pdbx_seq_one_letter_code
_entity_poly.pdbx_strand_id
1 'polypeptide(L)'
;MSCSTYLSQPKQQLDMSYIVPLLKSPLEQYYLFQGGLKRTDLNDTKADTSTLAVSRYWENSSGWQKALNLRWRLDHYTQGTVTDTTMLLYPGVSVNRTRSRGGMMPTWGDSQRYSVDVSDTTWGSDIDFVILQAQNVWIRTLAERHRFVFRGNVGWIETNDFDRVPPDLRFFAGGDRSIRGYKYKDVSPRDSDDKLTGASKMATGSVEYQYNF
;
A
#
# COMPACT_ATOMS: atom_id res chain seq x y z
N MET A 1 11.22 19.74 3.01
CA MET A 1 9.76 19.88 3.20
C MET A 1 9.10 19.79 1.85
N SER A 2 8.16 18.92 1.67
CA SER A 2 7.36 18.83 0.44
C SER A 2 5.88 18.87 0.79
N CYS A 3 5.09 19.48 -0.09
CA CYS A 3 3.65 19.51 0.01
C CYS A 3 3.10 19.11 -1.36
N SER A 4 2.20 18.18 -1.41
CA SER A 4 1.52 17.75 -2.63
C SER A 4 0.02 17.84 -2.48
N THR A 5 -0.65 18.29 -3.53
CA THR A 5 -2.10 18.38 -3.58
C THR A 5 -2.58 17.63 -4.81
N TYR A 6 -3.53 16.75 -4.64
CA TYR A 6 -4.19 16.02 -5.71
C TYR A 6 -5.69 16.27 -5.65
N LEU A 7 -6.26 16.80 -6.71
CA LEU A 7 -7.68 17.13 -6.82
C LEU A 7 -8.26 16.46 -8.07
N SER A 8 -9.12 15.46 -7.87
CA SER A 8 -9.99 14.90 -8.89
C SER A 8 -11.34 14.56 -8.27
N GLN A 9 -12.37 14.34 -9.10
CA GLN A 9 -13.69 14.03 -8.55
C GLN A 9 -13.73 12.76 -7.67
N PRO A 10 -13.10 11.62 -8.02
CA PRO A 10 -13.14 10.45 -7.17
C PRO A 10 -12.18 10.52 -5.98
N LYS A 11 -11.20 11.44 -5.97
CA LYS A 11 -10.20 11.52 -4.91
C LYS A 11 -9.62 12.92 -4.77
N GLN A 12 -9.66 13.43 -3.54
CA GLN A 12 -9.02 14.68 -3.17
C GLN A 12 -8.03 14.38 -2.05
N GLN A 13 -6.79 14.86 -2.17
CA GLN A 13 -5.73 14.55 -1.23
C GLN A 13 -4.80 15.75 -1.04
N LEU A 14 -4.46 16.01 0.19
CA LEU A 14 -3.43 16.97 0.61
C LEU A 14 -2.43 16.24 1.48
N ASP A 15 -1.19 16.17 1.05
CA ASP A 15 -0.10 15.53 1.78
C ASP A 15 1.02 16.52 2.07
N MET A 16 1.55 16.43 3.28
CA MET A 16 2.74 17.15 3.70
C MET A 16 3.78 16.16 4.21
N SER A 17 5.03 16.36 3.84
CA SER A 17 6.12 15.54 4.35
C SER A 17 7.36 16.37 4.69
N TYR A 18 8.08 15.93 5.72
CA TYR A 18 9.31 16.52 6.18
C TYR A 18 10.34 15.43 6.45
N ILE A 19 11.51 15.54 5.83
CA ILE A 19 12.59 14.57 5.96
C ILE A 19 13.67 15.18 6.85
N VAL A 20 14.10 14.44 7.85
CA VAL A 20 15.25 14.77 8.72
C VAL A 20 16.34 13.73 8.49
N PRO A 21 17.38 14.05 7.70
CA PRO A 21 18.49 13.14 7.47
C PRO A 21 19.33 12.97 8.74
N LEU A 22 19.88 11.77 8.94
CA LEU A 22 20.82 11.51 10.01
C LEU A 22 22.23 11.91 9.58
N LEU A 23 22.95 12.63 10.46
CA LEU A 23 24.25 13.23 10.17
C LEU A 23 25.33 12.24 9.71
N LYS A 24 25.26 10.97 10.16
CA LYS A 24 26.25 9.95 9.79
C LYS A 24 26.06 9.35 8.41
N SER A 25 24.83 9.30 7.91
CA SER A 25 24.48 8.67 6.63
C SER A 25 23.19 9.27 6.09
N PRO A 26 23.18 10.53 5.64
CA PRO A 26 21.96 11.29 5.35
C PRO A 26 21.12 10.72 4.18
N LEU A 27 21.74 9.97 3.27
CA LEU A 27 21.05 9.31 2.14
C LEU A 27 20.55 7.90 2.49
N GLU A 28 21.20 7.25 3.47
CA GLU A 28 20.91 5.87 3.86
C GLU A 28 20.03 5.78 5.10
N GLN A 29 20.02 6.82 5.95
CA GLN A 29 19.25 6.86 7.19
C GLN A 29 18.60 8.22 7.38
N TYR A 30 17.29 8.21 7.59
CA TYR A 30 16.54 9.43 7.84
C TYR A 30 15.23 9.15 8.58
N TYR A 31 14.70 10.19 9.19
CA TYR A 31 13.32 10.22 9.69
C TYR A 31 12.42 10.92 8.69
N LEU A 32 11.24 10.38 8.50
CA LEU A 32 10.19 10.96 7.69
C LEU A 32 8.96 11.24 8.55
N PHE A 33 8.54 12.50 8.56
CA PHE A 33 7.29 12.94 9.18
C PHE A 33 6.29 13.22 8.08
N GLN A 34 5.10 12.64 8.18
CA GLN A 34 4.04 12.79 7.19
C GLN A 34 2.73 13.17 7.85
N GLY A 35 1.97 14.04 7.17
CA GLY A 35 0.61 14.36 7.53
C GLY A 35 -0.23 14.43 6.27
N GLY A 36 -1.47 13.99 6.33
CA GLY A 36 -2.33 13.97 5.16
C GLY A 36 -3.81 14.09 5.51
N LEU A 37 -4.54 14.71 4.60
CA LEU A 37 -5.99 14.75 4.55
C LEU A 37 -6.43 14.18 3.22
N LYS A 38 -7.35 13.23 3.23
CA LYS A 38 -7.83 12.58 2.03
C LYS A 38 -9.34 12.42 2.07
N ARG A 39 -9.99 12.75 0.96
CA ARG A 39 -11.39 12.43 0.69
C ARG A 39 -11.45 11.48 -0.50
N THR A 40 -12.16 10.39 -0.36
CA THR A 40 -12.36 9.38 -1.40
C THR A 40 -13.87 9.21 -1.65
N ASP A 41 -14.25 9.24 -2.92
CA ASP A 41 -15.59 8.86 -3.39
C ASP A 41 -15.42 8.04 -4.65
N LEU A 42 -15.28 6.73 -4.50
CA LEU A 42 -14.99 5.80 -5.58
C LEU A 42 -15.74 4.49 -5.36
N ASN A 43 -16.47 4.05 -6.38
CA ASN A 43 -17.31 2.85 -6.31
C ASN A 43 -18.26 2.94 -5.10
N ASP A 44 -18.26 1.93 -4.23
CA ASP A 44 -19.09 1.88 -3.01
C ASP A 44 -18.33 2.40 -1.77
N THR A 45 -17.25 3.15 -1.97
CA THR A 45 -16.41 3.70 -0.90
C THR A 45 -16.52 5.22 -0.84
N LYS A 46 -16.93 5.73 0.32
CA LYS A 46 -16.82 7.15 0.67
C LYS A 46 -16.03 7.25 1.97
N ALA A 47 -14.96 8.05 1.98
CA ALA A 47 -14.12 8.16 3.16
C ALA A 47 -13.49 9.55 3.28
N ASP A 48 -13.48 10.06 4.50
CA ASP A 48 -12.66 11.20 4.93
C ASP A 48 -11.60 10.67 5.90
N THR A 49 -10.33 10.82 5.53
CA THR A 49 -9.19 10.27 6.26
C THR A 49 -8.23 11.37 6.67
N SER A 50 -7.85 11.39 7.94
CA SER A 50 -6.75 12.21 8.47
C SER A 50 -5.64 11.29 8.95
N THR A 51 -4.40 11.57 8.55
CA THR A 51 -3.25 10.71 8.88
C THR A 51 -2.09 11.53 9.40
N LEU A 52 -1.39 10.97 10.39
CA LEU A 52 -0.07 11.41 10.85
C LEU A 52 0.83 10.18 10.92
N ALA A 53 2.07 10.31 10.46
CA ALA A 53 3.02 9.21 10.49
C ALA A 53 4.42 9.70 10.78
N VAL A 54 5.16 8.90 11.54
CA VAL A 54 6.60 9.03 11.75
C VAL A 54 7.23 7.72 11.31
N SER A 55 8.23 7.82 10.45
CA SER A 55 8.95 6.66 9.94
C SER A 55 10.45 6.86 10.07
N ARG A 56 11.16 5.82 10.45
CA ARG A 56 12.60 5.77 10.40
C ARG A 56 13.02 4.82 9.29
N TYR A 57 13.83 5.33 8.36
CA TYR A 57 14.36 4.58 7.23
C TYR A 57 15.84 4.34 7.38
N TRP A 58 16.30 3.16 7.00
CA TRP A 58 17.72 2.85 6.84
C TRP A 58 17.93 1.83 5.72
N GLU A 59 19.05 1.91 5.06
CA GLU A 59 19.42 1.04 3.96
C GLU A 59 20.68 0.26 4.33
N ASN A 60 20.69 -1.03 4.02
CA ASN A 60 21.87 -1.88 4.18
C ASN A 60 22.69 -1.89 2.89
N SER A 61 23.98 -2.24 3.01
CA SER A 61 24.90 -2.43 1.87
C SER A 61 24.41 -3.47 0.84
N SER A 62 23.51 -4.37 1.25
CA SER A 62 22.85 -5.35 0.37
C SER A 62 21.69 -4.78 -0.47
N GLY A 63 21.39 -3.46 -0.37
CA GLY A 63 20.30 -2.79 -1.08
C GLY A 63 18.91 -2.97 -0.46
N TRP A 64 18.80 -3.59 0.71
CA TRP A 64 17.56 -3.67 1.44
C TRP A 64 17.31 -2.38 2.21
N GLN A 65 16.20 -1.72 1.89
CA GLN A 65 15.66 -0.62 2.66
C GLN A 65 14.71 -1.17 3.72
N LYS A 66 14.89 -0.73 4.95
CA LYS A 66 14.05 -1.09 6.09
C LYS A 66 13.41 0.16 6.64
N ALA A 67 12.19 0.04 7.13
CA ALA A 67 11.49 1.12 7.79
C ALA A 67 10.75 0.62 9.03
N LEU A 68 10.83 1.42 10.10
CA LEU A 68 9.92 1.35 11.24
C LEU A 68 8.95 2.50 11.11
N ASN A 69 7.66 2.21 11.20
CA ASN A 69 6.61 3.19 11.06
C ASN A 69 5.75 3.22 12.31
N LEU A 70 5.35 4.42 12.72
CA LEU A 70 4.28 4.63 13.66
C LEU A 70 3.26 5.52 12.99
N ARG A 71 2.04 5.04 12.83
CA ARG A 71 0.97 5.71 12.12
C ARG A 71 -0.21 5.95 13.03
N TRP A 72 -0.76 7.15 12.96
CA TRP A 72 -2.04 7.50 13.52
C TRP A 72 -2.98 7.87 12.37
N ARG A 73 -4.22 7.40 12.43
CA ARG A 73 -5.24 7.78 11.46
C ARG A 73 -6.62 7.84 12.09
N LEU A 74 -7.41 8.73 11.55
CA LEU A 74 -8.83 8.87 11.83
C LEU A 74 -9.58 8.78 10.51
N ASP A 75 -10.46 7.81 10.40
CA ASP A 75 -11.28 7.56 9.20
C ASP A 75 -12.76 7.67 9.57
N HIS A 76 -13.48 8.52 8.83
CA HIS A 76 -14.94 8.46 8.76
C HIS A 76 -15.33 8.00 7.38
N TYR A 77 -16.01 6.85 7.29
CA TYR A 77 -16.21 6.19 6.01
C TYR A 77 -17.55 5.49 5.89
N THR A 78 -17.98 5.31 4.64
CA THR A 78 -19.05 4.39 4.23
C THR A 78 -18.48 3.41 3.23
N GLN A 79 -18.51 2.13 3.55
CA GLN A 79 -18.14 1.04 2.65
C GLN A 79 -19.33 0.12 2.43
N GLY A 80 -19.85 0.10 1.21
CA GLY A 80 -21.10 -0.62 0.95
C GLY A 80 -22.26 -0.02 1.73
N THR A 81 -22.82 -0.76 2.67
CA THR A 81 -23.91 -0.33 3.56
C THR A 81 -23.46 0.04 4.97
N VAL A 82 -22.19 -0.16 5.28
CA VAL A 82 -21.61 0.10 6.62
C VAL A 82 -21.01 1.50 6.67
N THR A 83 -21.46 2.30 7.63
CA THR A 83 -20.89 3.62 7.95
C THR A 83 -20.32 3.59 9.36
N ASP A 84 -19.06 3.97 9.53
CA ASP A 84 -18.39 4.00 10.82
C ASP A 84 -17.27 5.04 10.87
N THR A 85 -16.77 5.28 12.07
CA THR A 85 -15.60 6.12 12.35
C THR A 85 -14.61 5.29 13.15
N THR A 86 -13.37 5.18 12.65
CA THR A 86 -12.33 4.39 13.27
C THR A 86 -11.08 5.23 13.48
N MET A 87 -10.56 5.24 14.70
CA MET A 87 -9.27 5.81 15.05
C MET A 87 -8.27 4.69 15.31
N LEU A 88 -7.10 4.80 14.71
CA LEU A 88 -6.04 3.79 14.81
C LEU A 88 -4.71 4.45 15.14
N LEU A 89 -3.99 3.83 16.05
CA LEU A 89 -2.56 4.05 16.27
C LEU A 89 -1.87 2.71 16.08
N TYR A 90 -1.08 2.57 15.02
CA TYR A 90 -0.50 1.29 14.67
C TYR A 90 0.97 1.39 14.22
N PRO A 91 1.86 0.70 14.94
CA PRO A 91 3.22 0.49 14.48
C PRO A 91 3.27 -0.49 13.32
N GLY A 92 4.31 -0.36 12.50
CA GLY A 92 4.56 -1.29 11.41
C GLY A 92 6.04 -1.37 11.06
N VAL A 93 6.40 -2.45 10.39
CA VAL A 93 7.72 -2.69 9.84
C VAL A 93 7.58 -2.98 8.36
N SER A 94 8.42 -2.37 7.55
CA SER A 94 8.48 -2.68 6.13
C SER A 94 9.92 -2.88 5.67
N VAL A 95 10.09 -3.78 4.71
CA VAL A 95 11.35 -4.02 4.03
C VAL A 95 11.12 -4.04 2.53
N ASN A 96 11.96 -3.38 1.78
CA ASN A 96 11.90 -3.41 0.33
C ASN A 96 13.30 -3.45 -0.30
N ARG A 97 13.36 -3.98 -1.50
CA ARG A 97 14.55 -3.94 -2.34
C ARG A 97 14.11 -3.87 -3.79
N THR A 98 14.77 -3.01 -4.55
CA THR A 98 14.61 -2.95 -6.00
C THR A 98 15.97 -3.01 -6.65
N ARG A 99 16.13 -3.92 -7.60
CA ARG A 99 17.34 -4.09 -8.40
C ARG A 99 16.96 -4.19 -9.87
N SER A 100 17.70 -3.53 -10.73
CA SER A 100 17.49 -3.61 -12.18
C SER A 100 18.79 -3.43 -12.95
N ARG A 101 18.83 -3.99 -14.15
CA ARG A 101 19.90 -3.83 -15.13
C ARG A 101 19.26 -3.60 -16.50
N GLY A 102 19.86 -2.71 -17.31
CA GLY A 102 19.38 -2.44 -18.67
C GLY A 102 18.70 -1.06 -18.83
N GLY A 103 18.94 -0.13 -17.92
CA GLY A 103 18.49 1.26 -18.05
C GLY A 103 16.96 1.42 -18.07
N MET A 104 16.45 2.17 -19.02
CA MET A 104 15.01 2.48 -19.14
C MET A 104 14.14 1.28 -19.52
N MET A 105 14.71 0.27 -20.17
CA MET A 105 14.05 -1.00 -20.45
C MET A 105 14.82 -2.16 -19.80
N PRO A 106 14.53 -2.45 -18.53
CA PRO A 106 15.29 -3.45 -17.79
C PRO A 106 15.19 -4.83 -18.46
N THR A 107 16.33 -5.45 -18.69
CA THR A 107 16.43 -6.85 -19.18
C THR A 107 16.41 -7.83 -18.02
N TRP A 108 16.82 -7.36 -16.84
CA TRP A 108 16.82 -8.11 -15.59
C TRP A 108 16.43 -7.18 -14.45
N GLY A 109 15.59 -7.65 -13.58
CA GLY A 109 15.25 -6.90 -12.37
C GLY A 109 14.43 -7.72 -11.40
N ASP A 110 14.43 -7.26 -10.17
CA ASP A 110 13.48 -7.69 -9.15
C ASP A 110 13.12 -6.52 -8.22
N SER A 111 11.89 -6.53 -7.77
CA SER A 111 11.39 -5.64 -6.74
C SER A 111 10.62 -6.47 -5.73
N GLN A 112 10.98 -6.34 -4.46
CA GLN A 112 10.37 -7.08 -3.36
C GLN A 112 9.98 -6.10 -2.28
N ARG A 113 8.76 -6.21 -1.79
CA ARG A 113 8.23 -5.38 -0.72
C ARG A 113 7.41 -6.25 0.24
N TYR A 114 7.77 -6.17 1.51
CA TYR A 114 7.06 -6.87 2.60
C TYR A 114 6.76 -5.88 3.71
N SER A 115 5.57 -5.97 4.28
CA SER A 115 5.17 -5.13 5.40
C SER A 115 4.30 -5.90 6.39
N VAL A 116 4.44 -5.51 7.65
CA VAL A 116 3.61 -5.97 8.78
C VAL A 116 3.18 -4.75 9.56
N ASP A 117 1.88 -4.57 9.72
CA ASP A 117 1.28 -3.53 10.56
C ASP A 117 0.45 -4.19 11.66
N VAL A 118 0.53 -3.68 12.87
CA VAL A 118 -0.18 -4.20 14.04
C VAL A 118 -0.93 -3.08 14.73
N SER A 119 -2.19 -3.34 15.06
CA SER A 119 -3.02 -2.46 15.89
C SER A 119 -3.54 -3.22 17.09
N ASP A 120 -3.64 -2.54 18.21
CA ASP A 120 -4.15 -3.13 19.45
C ASP A 120 -4.90 -2.05 20.25
N THR A 121 -6.02 -2.43 20.82
CA THR A 121 -6.87 -1.56 21.63
C THR A 121 -6.21 -1.11 22.93
N THR A 122 -5.20 -1.83 23.43
CA THR A 122 -4.48 -1.48 24.66
C THR A 122 -3.70 -0.19 24.59
N TRP A 123 -3.29 0.26 23.41
CA TRP A 123 -2.62 1.57 23.21
C TRP A 123 -3.49 2.64 22.55
N GLY A 124 -4.81 2.46 22.56
CA GLY A 124 -5.77 3.49 22.16
C GLY A 124 -6.31 3.39 20.74
N SER A 125 -6.06 2.28 20.03
CA SER A 125 -6.75 1.98 18.77
C SER A 125 -8.17 1.47 19.02
N ASP A 126 -9.06 1.71 18.08
CA ASP A 126 -10.45 1.25 18.19
C ASP A 126 -10.62 -0.24 17.92
N ILE A 127 -9.71 -0.85 17.18
CA ILE A 127 -9.73 -2.28 16.83
C ILE A 127 -8.35 -2.92 16.88
N ASP A 128 -8.34 -4.24 17.06
CA ASP A 128 -7.14 -5.06 16.95
C ASP A 128 -7.01 -5.60 15.53
N PHE A 129 -5.83 -5.51 14.95
CA PHE A 129 -5.54 -6.17 13.68
C PHE A 129 -4.05 -6.47 13.51
N VAL A 130 -3.79 -7.44 12.64
CA VAL A 130 -2.49 -7.66 12.02
C VAL A 130 -2.68 -7.66 10.51
N ILE A 131 -1.93 -6.82 9.80
CA ILE A 131 -1.94 -6.74 8.34
C ILE A 131 -0.59 -7.19 7.81
N LEU A 132 -0.60 -8.21 6.98
CA LEU A 132 0.57 -8.71 6.25
C LEU A 132 0.40 -8.40 4.77
N GLN A 133 1.44 -7.84 4.16
CA GLN A 133 1.47 -7.59 2.72
C GLN A 133 2.81 -8.03 2.12
N ALA A 134 2.74 -8.67 0.95
CA ALA A 134 3.90 -9.05 0.17
C ALA A 134 3.66 -8.73 -1.30
N GLN A 135 4.62 -8.04 -1.92
CA GLN A 135 4.62 -7.71 -3.33
C GLN A 135 5.94 -8.12 -3.95
N ASN A 136 5.89 -8.84 -5.06
CA ASN A 136 7.07 -9.27 -5.79
C ASN A 136 6.89 -9.00 -7.28
N VAL A 137 7.93 -8.47 -7.90
CA VAL A 137 8.03 -8.29 -9.35
C VAL A 137 9.38 -8.83 -9.80
N TRP A 138 9.38 -9.68 -10.81
CA TRP A 138 10.61 -10.18 -11.43
C TRP A 138 10.58 -9.95 -12.93
N ILE A 139 11.69 -9.45 -13.45
CA ILE A 139 11.92 -9.28 -14.89
C ILE A 139 13.09 -10.19 -15.27
N ARG A 140 12.88 -11.04 -16.25
CA ARG A 140 13.91 -11.92 -16.80
C ARG A 140 13.84 -11.90 -18.31
N THR A 141 14.98 -11.70 -18.96
CA THR A 141 15.10 -11.78 -20.42
C THR A 141 15.94 -12.99 -20.79
N LEU A 142 15.37 -13.85 -21.60
CA LEU A 142 16.03 -15.04 -22.15
C LEU A 142 16.38 -14.79 -23.62
N ALA A 143 17.56 -15.30 -24.03
CA ALA A 143 18.04 -15.20 -25.40
C ALA A 143 17.95 -13.77 -25.98
N GLU A 144 18.18 -12.75 -25.16
CA GLU A 144 18.20 -11.31 -25.49
C GLU A 144 16.89 -10.72 -26.01
N ARG A 145 15.93 -11.54 -26.42
CA ARG A 145 14.68 -11.11 -27.08
C ARG A 145 13.41 -11.48 -26.33
N HIS A 146 13.45 -12.49 -25.47
CA HIS A 146 12.28 -12.99 -24.75
C HIS A 146 12.23 -12.43 -23.33
N ARG A 147 11.46 -11.37 -23.12
CA ARG A 147 11.31 -10.71 -21.83
C ARG A 147 10.06 -11.19 -21.13
N PHE A 148 10.22 -11.67 -19.91
CA PHE A 148 9.15 -12.09 -19.01
C PHE A 148 9.06 -11.15 -17.82
N VAL A 149 7.86 -10.76 -17.47
CA VAL A 149 7.56 -9.99 -16.26
C VAL A 149 6.57 -10.79 -15.43
N PHE A 150 6.99 -11.15 -14.22
CA PHE A 150 6.16 -11.82 -13.22
C PHE A 150 5.82 -10.85 -12.12
N ARG A 151 4.54 -10.77 -11.75
CA ARG A 151 4.07 -9.99 -10.61
C ARG A 151 3.23 -10.86 -9.70
N GLY A 152 3.43 -10.71 -8.39
CA GLY A 152 2.62 -11.37 -7.38
C GLY A 152 2.37 -10.44 -6.20
N ASN A 153 1.14 -10.39 -5.74
CA ASN A 153 0.73 -9.63 -4.56
C ASN A 153 -0.09 -10.52 -3.64
N VAL A 154 0.25 -10.50 -2.37
CA VAL A 154 -0.50 -11.20 -1.31
C VAL A 154 -0.77 -10.22 -0.18
N GLY A 155 -1.99 -10.24 0.31
CA GLY A 155 -2.41 -9.46 1.46
C GLY A 155 -3.26 -10.30 2.41
N TRP A 156 -3.08 -10.09 3.70
CA TRP A 156 -3.83 -10.75 4.76
C TRP A 156 -4.09 -9.78 5.89
N ILE A 157 -5.35 -9.66 6.30
CA ILE A 157 -5.79 -8.95 7.50
C ILE A 157 -6.40 -9.98 8.44
N GLU A 158 -5.86 -10.05 9.65
CA GLU A 158 -6.47 -10.73 10.79
C GLU A 158 -6.97 -9.66 11.75
N THR A 159 -8.25 -9.70 12.12
CA THR A 159 -8.89 -8.69 12.96
C THR A 159 -10.08 -9.27 13.72
N ASN A 160 -10.43 -8.66 14.83
CA ASN A 160 -11.63 -8.98 15.60
C ASN A 160 -12.90 -8.30 15.05
N ASP A 161 -12.76 -7.23 14.27
CA ASP A 161 -13.90 -6.48 13.69
C ASP A 161 -13.54 -5.89 12.32
N PHE A 162 -13.79 -6.67 11.26
CA PHE A 162 -13.45 -6.26 9.90
C PHE A 162 -14.25 -5.04 9.41
N ASP A 163 -15.48 -4.88 9.85
CA ASP A 163 -16.34 -3.77 9.42
C ASP A 163 -15.81 -2.40 9.88
N ARG A 164 -15.04 -2.39 10.97
CA ARG A 164 -14.38 -1.21 11.49
C ARG A 164 -12.97 -0.96 10.92
N VAL A 165 -12.46 -1.85 10.09
CA VAL A 165 -11.21 -1.62 9.35
C VAL A 165 -11.46 -0.56 8.29
N PRO A 166 -10.70 0.56 8.25
CA PRO A 166 -10.87 1.58 7.23
C PRO A 166 -10.72 1.00 5.81
N PRO A 167 -11.51 1.49 4.83
CA PRO A 167 -11.46 0.98 3.46
C PRO A 167 -10.08 1.02 2.80
N ASP A 168 -9.25 2.00 3.15
CA ASP A 168 -7.88 2.12 2.66
C ASP A 168 -6.97 0.96 3.07
N LEU A 169 -7.28 0.30 4.17
CA LEU A 169 -6.52 -0.85 4.67
C LEU A 169 -7.06 -2.19 4.15
N ARG A 170 -8.28 -2.21 3.62
CA ARG A 170 -8.88 -3.39 3.01
C ARG A 170 -8.31 -3.64 1.62
N PHE A 171 -8.42 -4.87 1.14
CA PHE A 171 -7.93 -5.26 -0.17
C PHE A 171 -9.02 -5.18 -1.24
N PHE A 172 -8.67 -4.54 -2.35
CA PHE A 172 -9.46 -4.46 -3.57
C PHE A 172 -8.55 -4.79 -4.74
N ALA A 173 -9.03 -5.60 -5.66
CA ALA A 173 -8.33 -5.89 -6.90
C ALA A 173 -9.01 -5.16 -8.09
N GLY A 174 -8.33 -5.15 -9.22
CA GLY A 174 -8.78 -4.49 -10.45
C GLY A 174 -7.90 -3.30 -10.82
N GLY A 175 -7.73 -3.09 -12.11
CA GLY A 175 -6.86 -2.09 -12.71
C GLY A 175 -5.54 -2.65 -13.21
N ASP A 176 -4.77 -1.81 -13.92
CA ASP A 176 -3.56 -2.24 -14.67
C ASP A 176 -2.45 -2.86 -13.84
N ARG A 177 -2.37 -2.49 -12.55
CA ARG A 177 -1.34 -3.00 -11.63
C ARG A 177 -1.79 -4.23 -10.83
N SER A 178 -3.03 -4.66 -10.98
CA SER A 178 -3.63 -5.79 -10.28
C SER A 178 -4.18 -6.81 -11.28
N ILE A 179 -5.43 -6.70 -11.68
CA ILE A 179 -6.07 -7.56 -12.67
C ILE A 179 -6.52 -6.68 -13.84
N ARG A 180 -5.83 -6.79 -14.96
CA ARG A 180 -6.19 -6.08 -16.19
C ARG A 180 -7.54 -6.53 -16.72
N GLY A 181 -8.29 -5.61 -17.32
CA GLY A 181 -9.63 -5.85 -17.83
C GLY A 181 -10.75 -5.59 -16.82
N TYR A 182 -10.44 -5.41 -15.56
CA TYR A 182 -11.37 -4.96 -14.53
C TYR A 182 -11.13 -3.49 -14.19
N LYS A 183 -12.20 -2.79 -13.81
CA LYS A 183 -12.08 -1.41 -13.34
C LYS A 183 -11.23 -1.33 -12.06
N TYR A 184 -10.64 -0.17 -11.85
CA TYR A 184 -9.80 0.07 -10.68
C TYR A 184 -10.57 -0.14 -9.38
N LYS A 185 -10.06 -1.03 -8.52
CA LYS A 185 -10.65 -1.41 -7.22
C LYS A 185 -12.10 -1.92 -7.30
N ASP A 186 -12.50 -2.52 -8.40
CA ASP A 186 -13.89 -3.00 -8.60
C ASP A 186 -14.07 -4.51 -8.35
N VAL A 187 -13.00 -5.18 -7.93
CA VAL A 187 -13.04 -6.62 -7.59
C VAL A 187 -12.81 -6.80 -6.10
N SER A 188 -13.86 -7.16 -5.39
CA SER A 188 -13.84 -7.52 -3.98
C SER A 188 -15.10 -8.30 -3.63
N PRO A 189 -15.19 -8.90 -2.44
CA PRO A 189 -16.45 -9.39 -1.89
C PRO A 189 -17.53 -8.30 -1.89
N ARG A 190 -18.80 -8.72 -1.98
CA ARG A 190 -19.95 -7.83 -1.97
C ARG A 190 -20.87 -8.18 -0.82
N ASP A 191 -21.61 -7.20 -0.35
CA ASP A 191 -22.64 -7.38 0.67
C ASP A 191 -23.99 -7.86 0.07
N SER A 192 -25.02 -7.96 0.91
CA SER A 192 -26.37 -8.38 0.50
C SER A 192 -27.02 -7.42 -0.51
N ASP A 193 -26.57 -6.19 -0.58
CA ASP A 193 -27.05 -5.15 -1.50
C ASP A 193 -26.19 -5.02 -2.76
N ASP A 194 -25.33 -6.02 -3.03
CA ASP A 194 -24.40 -6.09 -4.15
C ASP A 194 -23.35 -4.97 -4.18
N LYS A 195 -23.04 -4.35 -3.03
CA LYS A 195 -22.02 -3.32 -2.89
C LYS A 195 -20.68 -3.88 -2.46
N LEU A 196 -19.59 -3.31 -2.99
CA LEU A 196 -18.23 -3.71 -2.67
C LEU A 196 -17.92 -3.48 -1.18
N THR A 197 -17.38 -4.49 -0.50
CA THR A 197 -17.01 -4.42 0.93
C THR A 197 -15.51 -4.37 1.17
N GLY A 198 -14.68 -4.73 0.19
CA GLY A 198 -13.27 -5.00 0.38
C GLY A 198 -13.02 -6.39 0.97
N ALA A 199 -11.79 -6.87 0.89
CA ALA A 199 -11.39 -8.18 1.33
C ALA A 199 -10.38 -8.13 2.46
N SER A 200 -10.43 -9.11 3.36
CA SER A 200 -9.41 -9.35 4.38
C SER A 200 -8.22 -10.17 3.85
N LYS A 201 -8.41 -10.88 2.74
CA LYS A 201 -7.38 -11.71 2.10
C LYS A 201 -7.40 -11.46 0.60
N MET A 202 -6.22 -11.34 0.01
CA MET A 202 -6.05 -11.13 -1.41
C MET A 202 -4.80 -11.85 -1.90
N ALA A 203 -4.91 -12.46 -3.06
CA ALA A 203 -3.75 -12.94 -3.81
C ALA A 203 -3.99 -12.65 -5.29
N THR A 204 -3.05 -11.97 -5.92
CA THR A 204 -3.07 -11.69 -7.36
C THR A 204 -1.73 -12.04 -7.97
N GLY A 205 -1.75 -12.51 -9.21
CA GLY A 205 -0.55 -12.81 -9.97
C GLY A 205 -0.75 -12.50 -11.44
N SER A 206 0.32 -12.08 -12.10
CA SER A 206 0.33 -11.88 -13.55
C SER A 206 1.67 -12.29 -14.15
N VAL A 207 1.61 -12.75 -15.39
CA VAL A 207 2.77 -13.06 -16.22
C VAL A 207 2.61 -12.32 -17.54
N GLU A 208 3.60 -11.53 -17.89
CA GLU A 208 3.63 -10.84 -19.18
C GLU A 208 4.82 -11.36 -19.99
N TYR A 209 4.58 -11.61 -21.26
CA TYR A 209 5.62 -11.94 -22.22
C TYR A 209 5.73 -10.84 -23.26
N GLN A 210 6.95 -10.42 -23.53
CA GLN A 210 7.27 -9.40 -24.53
C GLN A 210 8.40 -9.93 -25.43
N TYR A 211 8.21 -9.82 -26.72
CA TYR A 211 9.23 -10.15 -27.71
C TYR A 211 9.82 -8.86 -28.30
N ASN A 212 11.13 -8.73 -28.24
CA ASN A 212 11.85 -7.60 -28.83
C ASN A 212 12.35 -8.00 -30.23
N PHE A 213 11.89 -7.29 -31.23
CA PHE A 213 12.29 -7.48 -32.63
C PHE A 213 13.72 -7.00 -32.90
#